data_4e7f07ff9fbf0f55c6ce82e57f190fd8
#
_entry.id   4e7f07ff9fbf0f55c6ce82e57f190fd8
#
_cell.length_a   1.000
_cell.length_b   1.000
_cell.length_c   1.000
_cell.angle_alpha   90.00
_cell.angle_beta   90.00
_cell.angle_gamma   90.00
#
_symmetry.space_group_name_H-M   'P 1'
#
loop_
_entity.id
_entity.type
_entity.pdbx_description
1 polymer ?
#
loop_
_entity_poly.entity_id
_entity_poly.type
_entity_poly.pdbx_seq_one_letter_code
_entity_poly.pdbx_strand_id
1 'polypeptide(L)'
;MNANFESHSISRRSFLKASGVVGAASILAACGGSSSSTAASTSGAASGAAAPAADAITDYVSFETANRELETWNFLYSQSASDLNVTTNCWDGLLSFDCYGKLVPAIATSWEANEDSTVWTFHLRDDVDWVDMNGEVQDHLTSKDFLVGFEWVLNAKKNQAANTSMPSTTVVGAADYYDKTYAMDDAAAAALTYDDMLAAGVGIDAPDDYTVVYTCINPCPYFDTVASYVCCYPAPPALVEKLGVEGFRGVDYTQQWCCGPYLIEEFVSDNSKRFIPNPHYYAADECSRFERVSLSMITDLTVGYQLYQNRELDELELSESTLTTITSDTSNAYNDQLCEKRPTKYAYDFHFNFYCLNTDGTPNENWNKAVANRAFRRCFQEGLNLIPYYARFNKINPLKCENNYYTMKGVCYNSKGTDYVDLVAKELGIDGEKYDGKTMVHLRKSTADSIAALKKQAMDELTAIGVTFPVKAPFFFVAGNTVAQDNATVPKQCFTDS
;
A
#
# COMPACT_ATOMS: atom_id res chain seq x y z
N MET A 1 -22.69 -25.62 15.70
CA MET A 1 -23.57 -24.47 15.46
C MET A 1 -22.87 -23.60 14.40
N ASN A 2 -23.41 -23.71 13.17
CA ASN A 2 -22.86 -22.92 12.06
C ASN A 2 -23.40 -21.50 12.17
N ALA A 3 -22.52 -20.55 12.45
CA ALA A 3 -22.84 -19.14 12.29
C ALA A 3 -22.43 -18.73 10.87
N ASN A 4 -23.42 -18.64 10.00
CA ASN A 4 -23.28 -17.97 8.71
C ASN A 4 -23.06 -16.48 8.97
N PHE A 5 -21.87 -15.99 8.69
CA PHE A 5 -21.65 -14.56 8.53
C PHE A 5 -22.16 -14.17 7.14
N GLU A 6 -23.40 -13.74 7.06
CA GLU A 6 -23.90 -12.99 5.92
C GLU A 6 -23.22 -11.64 5.91
N SER A 7 -22.51 -11.37 4.84
CA SER A 7 -21.97 -10.04 4.54
C SER A 7 -23.15 -9.09 4.31
N HIS A 8 -23.45 -8.27 5.29
CA HIS A 8 -24.37 -7.16 5.08
C HIS A 8 -23.65 -6.07 4.28
N SER A 9 -23.79 -6.12 2.98
CA SER A 9 -23.52 -4.96 2.14
C SER A 9 -24.53 -3.88 2.51
N ILE A 10 -24.05 -2.77 3.08
CA ILE A 10 -24.88 -1.58 3.29
C ILE A 10 -25.23 -1.06 1.90
N SER A 11 -26.52 -1.14 1.52
CA SER A 11 -26.97 -0.64 0.24
C SER A 11 -26.88 0.90 0.25
N ARG A 12 -26.50 1.50 -0.89
CA ARG A 12 -26.48 2.95 -1.11
C ARG A 12 -27.71 3.68 -0.58
N ARG A 13 -28.89 3.06 -0.63
CA ARG A 13 -30.13 3.65 -0.09
C ARG A 13 -30.16 3.75 1.43
N SER A 14 -29.45 2.91 2.14
CA SER A 14 -29.38 2.97 3.60
C SER A 14 -28.36 4.01 4.06
N PHE A 15 -27.25 4.16 3.33
CA PHE A 15 -26.25 5.19 3.58
C PHE A 15 -26.81 6.61 3.33
N LEU A 16 -27.46 6.81 2.19
CA LEU A 16 -28.07 8.11 1.84
C LEU A 16 -29.28 8.50 2.74
N LYS A 17 -29.91 7.53 3.40
CA LYS A 17 -30.99 7.84 4.36
C LYS A 17 -30.49 8.26 5.73
N ALA A 18 -29.26 7.91 6.11
CA ALA A 18 -28.64 8.30 7.38
C ALA A 18 -27.98 9.68 7.31
N SER A 19 -27.47 10.11 6.15
CA SER A 19 -26.78 11.37 5.97
C SER A 19 -27.68 12.60 5.70
N GLY A 20 -28.98 12.40 5.56
CA GLY A 20 -29.93 13.44 5.12
C GLY A 20 -30.50 14.37 6.19
N VAL A 21 -30.04 14.38 7.45
CA VAL A 21 -30.78 15.09 8.52
C VAL A 21 -29.99 16.17 9.29
N VAL A 22 -28.71 16.35 9.13
CA VAL A 22 -27.99 17.39 9.90
C VAL A 22 -26.94 18.14 9.06
N GLY A 23 -27.40 18.97 8.18
CA GLY A 23 -26.55 19.84 7.39
C GLY A 23 -27.11 21.24 7.13
N ALA A 24 -27.59 21.95 8.16
CA ALA A 24 -27.98 23.35 7.98
C ALA A 24 -28.12 24.07 9.32
N ALA A 25 -27.05 24.28 10.07
CA ALA A 25 -27.01 25.33 11.10
C ALA A 25 -25.61 25.49 11.73
N SER A 26 -24.62 26.01 11.03
CA SER A 26 -23.47 26.65 11.71
C SER A 26 -22.52 27.41 10.79
N ILE A 27 -23.05 28.29 9.93
CA ILE A 27 -22.23 29.40 9.42
C ILE A 27 -23.06 30.67 9.59
N LEU A 28 -22.95 31.29 10.78
CA LEU A 28 -23.24 32.72 11.04
C LEU A 28 -23.17 33.02 12.54
N ALA A 29 -21.98 33.13 13.10
CA ALA A 29 -21.78 33.86 14.35
C ALA A 29 -20.32 34.24 14.59
N ALA A 30 -19.81 35.18 13.81
CA ALA A 30 -18.63 35.95 14.19
C ALA A 30 -18.83 37.39 13.74
N CYS A 31 -19.66 38.14 14.45
CA CYS A 31 -19.54 39.59 14.64
C CYS A 31 -20.48 40.02 15.80
N GLY A 32 -19.90 40.66 16.79
CA GLY A 32 -20.43 40.92 18.11
C GLY A 32 -21.67 41.79 18.22
N GLY A 33 -22.27 41.79 19.42
CA GLY A 33 -23.25 42.77 19.87
C GLY A 33 -24.26 42.19 20.83
N SER A 34 -24.11 42.51 22.10
CA SER A 34 -25.01 42.21 23.20
C SER A 34 -26.41 42.78 23.01
N SER A 35 -27.42 42.03 23.37
CA SER A 35 -28.48 42.50 24.31
C SER A 35 -29.64 41.49 24.44
N SER A 36 -30.09 41.39 25.63
CA SER A 36 -31.13 40.63 26.31
C SER A 36 -32.52 40.56 25.66
N SER A 37 -33.20 39.46 25.83
CA SER A 37 -34.44 39.23 26.57
C SER A 37 -35.56 38.44 25.85
N THR A 38 -36.06 37.48 26.60
CA THR A 38 -37.48 37.06 26.78
C THR A 38 -38.04 35.98 25.83
N ALA A 39 -38.45 34.93 26.49
CA ALA A 39 -39.19 33.76 25.99
C ALA A 39 -40.60 34.09 25.50
N ALA A 40 -41.03 33.37 24.47
CA ALA A 40 -42.45 33.02 24.31
C ALA A 40 -42.57 31.72 23.49
N SER A 41 -43.17 30.74 24.09
CA SER A 41 -43.65 29.49 23.53
C SER A 41 -44.82 29.70 22.59
N THR A 42 -44.80 29.12 21.38
CA THR A 42 -46.02 28.70 20.70
C THR A 42 -45.76 27.47 19.82
N SER A 43 -46.53 26.45 20.11
CA SER A 43 -46.69 25.21 19.36
C SER A 43 -47.33 25.46 17.99
N GLY A 44 -46.78 24.84 16.95
CA GLY A 44 -47.36 24.82 15.63
C GLY A 44 -46.72 23.74 14.78
N ALA A 45 -47.37 22.59 14.68
CA ALA A 45 -46.98 21.56 13.76
C ALA A 45 -47.22 21.98 12.31
N ALA A 46 -46.20 21.94 11.50
CA ALA A 46 -46.34 21.86 10.05
C ALA A 46 -45.24 20.94 9.50
N SER A 47 -45.66 19.75 9.10
CA SER A 47 -44.91 18.84 8.29
C SER A 47 -44.69 19.44 6.91
N GLY A 48 -43.49 19.91 6.69
CA GLY A 48 -42.96 20.25 5.38
C GLY A 48 -41.68 19.45 5.19
N ALA A 49 -41.75 18.35 4.45
CA ALA A 49 -40.55 17.69 3.98
C ALA A 49 -39.82 18.71 3.09
N ALA A 50 -38.74 19.29 3.61
CA ALA A 50 -37.82 20.03 2.77
C ALA A 50 -37.26 19.07 1.70
N ALA A 51 -37.44 19.46 0.44
CA ALA A 51 -36.75 18.79 -0.65
C ALA A 51 -35.25 18.81 -0.37
N PRO A 52 -34.52 17.75 -0.71
CA PRO A 52 -33.07 17.76 -0.57
C PRO A 52 -32.51 18.95 -1.34
N ALA A 53 -31.64 19.72 -0.72
CA ALA A 53 -30.90 20.78 -1.40
C ALA A 53 -30.19 20.15 -2.59
N ALA A 54 -30.45 20.67 -3.79
CA ALA A 54 -30.07 20.06 -5.07
C ALA A 54 -28.57 20.17 -5.40
N ASP A 55 -27.71 20.65 -4.49
CA ASP A 55 -26.32 20.99 -4.80
C ASP A 55 -25.30 20.60 -3.70
N ALA A 56 -25.55 19.62 -2.87
CA ALA A 56 -24.54 19.15 -1.92
C ALA A 56 -23.60 18.13 -2.60
N ILE A 57 -22.37 18.56 -2.90
CA ILE A 57 -21.31 17.66 -3.39
C ILE A 57 -21.06 16.55 -2.36
N THR A 58 -21.00 15.31 -2.82
CA THR A 58 -20.61 14.17 -1.97
C THR A 58 -19.09 14.17 -1.84
N ASP A 59 -18.61 14.82 -0.78
CA ASP A 59 -17.20 14.84 -0.41
C ASP A 59 -16.89 13.66 0.51
N TYR A 60 -15.84 12.91 0.21
CA TYR A 60 -15.29 11.89 1.09
C TYR A 60 -14.00 12.42 1.71
N VAL A 61 -14.02 12.63 3.01
CA VAL A 61 -12.89 13.21 3.75
C VAL A 61 -12.15 12.13 4.51
N SER A 62 -10.94 11.87 4.07
CA SER A 62 -10.00 10.95 4.71
C SER A 62 -8.78 11.72 5.26
N PHE A 63 -7.78 11.02 5.74
CA PHE A 63 -6.62 11.64 6.35
C PHE A 63 -5.31 10.97 5.90
N GLU A 64 -4.24 11.75 5.99
CA GLU A 64 -2.86 11.26 5.90
C GLU A 64 -2.09 11.70 7.15
N THR A 65 -1.09 10.92 7.56
CA THR A 65 -0.22 11.33 8.67
C THR A 65 0.87 12.27 8.15
N ALA A 66 1.18 13.33 8.88
CA ALA A 66 2.08 14.42 8.48
C ALA A 66 3.51 14.00 8.07
N ASN A 67 3.93 12.80 8.37
CA ASN A 67 5.23 12.26 7.94
C ASN A 67 5.16 11.44 6.64
N ARG A 68 4.07 11.56 5.90
CA ARG A 68 3.79 10.81 4.66
C ARG A 68 3.37 11.73 3.53
N GLU A 69 3.97 12.90 3.45
CA GLU A 69 3.72 13.78 2.31
C GLU A 69 4.24 13.15 1.02
N LEU A 70 3.56 13.48 -0.08
CA LEU A 70 3.94 13.08 -1.43
C LEU A 70 5.36 13.58 -1.74
N GLU A 71 6.24 12.68 -2.15
CA GLU A 71 7.63 13.01 -2.46
C GLU A 71 7.74 13.80 -3.78
N THR A 72 6.93 13.43 -4.77
CA THR A 72 6.95 14.05 -6.09
C THR A 72 5.65 13.82 -6.84
N TRP A 73 5.30 14.73 -7.75
CA TRP A 73 4.22 14.54 -8.72
C TRP A 73 4.64 13.76 -9.97
N ASN A 74 5.93 13.41 -10.09
CA ASN A 74 6.39 12.46 -11.09
C ASN A 74 6.03 11.03 -10.63
N PHE A 75 4.88 10.54 -11.06
CA PHE A 75 4.32 9.25 -10.64
C PHE A 75 5.19 8.03 -11.03
N LEU A 76 6.11 8.19 -11.98
CA LEU A 76 7.04 7.12 -12.40
C LEU A 76 8.29 7.03 -11.49
N TYR A 77 8.49 7.99 -10.59
CA TYR A 77 9.70 8.06 -9.76
C TYR A 77 9.64 7.14 -8.55
N SER A 78 8.55 7.17 -7.79
CA SER A 78 8.47 6.56 -6.46
C SER A 78 7.60 5.31 -6.44
N GLN A 79 7.90 4.41 -5.49
CA GLN A 79 7.04 3.30 -5.10
C GLN A 79 6.68 3.38 -3.61
N SER A 80 6.82 4.54 -2.98
CA SER A 80 6.38 4.73 -1.60
C SER A 80 4.88 4.53 -1.45
N ALA A 81 4.43 3.95 -0.34
CA ALA A 81 3.00 3.72 -0.13
C ALA A 81 2.20 5.02 -0.09
N SER A 82 2.81 6.12 0.34
CA SER A 82 2.16 7.45 0.37
C SER A 82 1.90 7.96 -1.04
N ASP A 83 2.91 7.87 -1.91
CA ASP A 83 2.79 8.31 -3.30
C ASP A 83 1.81 7.44 -4.08
N LEU A 84 1.85 6.13 -3.85
CA LEU A 84 0.93 5.18 -4.49
C LEU A 84 -0.54 5.45 -4.15
N ASN A 85 -0.85 5.92 -2.94
CA ASN A 85 -2.23 6.28 -2.59
C ASN A 85 -2.79 7.40 -3.47
N VAL A 86 -1.95 8.32 -3.93
CA VAL A 86 -2.33 9.37 -4.90
C VAL A 86 -2.26 8.84 -6.32
N THR A 87 -1.13 8.25 -6.68
CA THR A 87 -0.81 7.81 -8.05
C THR A 87 -1.88 6.87 -8.60
N THR A 88 -2.29 5.85 -7.85
CA THR A 88 -3.28 4.85 -8.31
C THR A 88 -4.71 5.38 -8.42
N ASN A 89 -4.96 6.62 -8.02
CA ASN A 89 -6.24 7.27 -8.21
C ASN A 89 -6.24 8.29 -9.37
N CYS A 90 -5.06 8.74 -9.80
CA CYS A 90 -4.91 9.72 -10.87
C CYS A 90 -4.41 9.10 -12.18
N TRP A 91 -3.71 7.98 -12.09
CA TRP A 91 -3.14 7.27 -13.25
C TRP A 91 -3.47 5.78 -13.18
N ASP A 92 -3.83 5.21 -14.32
CA ASP A 92 -4.03 3.78 -14.47
C ASP A 92 -2.84 3.14 -15.19
N GLY A 93 -2.58 1.86 -14.87
CA GLY A 93 -1.65 1.00 -15.58
C GLY A 93 -2.38 0.01 -16.48
N LEU A 94 -1.64 -1.01 -16.96
CA LEU A 94 -2.22 -2.08 -17.76
C LEU A 94 -3.36 -2.78 -17.03
N LEU A 95 -3.15 -3.10 -15.75
CA LEU A 95 -4.07 -3.84 -14.91
C LEU A 95 -4.25 -3.14 -13.56
N SER A 96 -5.37 -3.40 -12.90
CA SER A 96 -5.70 -2.89 -11.58
C SER A 96 -6.09 -4.02 -10.64
N PHE A 97 -6.40 -3.68 -9.38
CA PHE A 97 -6.90 -4.62 -8.39
C PHE A 97 -8.29 -4.21 -7.93
N ASP A 98 -9.17 -5.20 -7.83
CA ASP A 98 -10.46 -5.00 -7.19
C ASP A 98 -10.31 -4.82 -5.67
N CYS A 99 -11.42 -4.49 -5.03
CA CYS A 99 -11.46 -4.33 -3.57
C CYS A 99 -11.14 -5.61 -2.79
N TYR A 100 -11.02 -6.77 -3.42
CA TYR A 100 -10.61 -8.03 -2.83
C TYR A 100 -9.14 -8.37 -3.11
N GLY A 101 -8.45 -7.52 -3.87
CA GLY A 101 -7.07 -7.71 -4.27
C GLY A 101 -6.89 -8.69 -5.42
N LYS A 102 -7.94 -8.97 -6.18
CA LYS A 102 -7.88 -9.74 -7.41
C LYS A 102 -7.50 -8.82 -8.57
N LEU A 103 -6.62 -9.29 -9.44
CA LEU A 103 -6.26 -8.60 -10.66
C LEU A 103 -7.47 -8.49 -11.60
N VAL A 104 -7.68 -7.30 -12.13
CA VAL A 104 -8.78 -6.96 -13.04
C VAL A 104 -8.25 -6.12 -14.20
N PRO A 105 -8.96 -6.12 -15.36
CA PRO A 105 -8.65 -5.21 -16.46
C PRO A 105 -8.63 -3.74 -16.02
N ALA A 106 -7.72 -2.96 -16.64
CA ALA A 106 -7.72 -1.51 -16.59
C ALA A 106 -7.51 -0.95 -18.00
N ILE A 107 -6.34 -0.37 -18.35
CA ILE A 107 -6.06 0.04 -19.72
C ILE A 107 -5.97 -1.19 -20.65
N ALA A 108 -5.46 -2.33 -20.16
CA ALA A 108 -5.58 -3.57 -20.90
C ALA A 108 -6.94 -4.23 -20.63
N THR A 109 -7.67 -4.57 -21.69
CA THR A 109 -8.95 -5.28 -21.63
C THR A 109 -8.78 -6.79 -21.47
N SER A 110 -7.65 -7.31 -21.94
CA SER A 110 -7.25 -8.73 -21.82
C SER A 110 -5.73 -8.88 -21.90
N TRP A 111 -5.25 -10.00 -21.40
CA TRP A 111 -3.83 -10.37 -21.47
C TRP A 111 -3.66 -11.88 -21.49
N GLU A 112 -2.58 -12.32 -22.11
CA GLU A 112 -2.18 -13.73 -22.14
C GLU A 112 -0.66 -13.89 -22.08
N ALA A 113 -0.24 -15.05 -21.58
CA ALA A 113 1.15 -15.51 -21.63
C ALA A 113 1.32 -16.61 -22.68
N ASN A 114 2.51 -16.72 -23.25
CA ASN A 114 2.89 -17.91 -24.01
C ASN A 114 3.00 -19.15 -23.11
N GLU A 115 3.23 -20.33 -23.70
CA GLU A 115 3.19 -21.62 -23.00
C GLU A 115 4.13 -21.69 -21.78
N ASP A 116 5.30 -21.06 -21.84
CA ASP A 116 6.31 -21.08 -20.79
C ASP A 116 6.31 -19.81 -19.92
N SER A 117 5.37 -18.89 -20.12
CA SER A 117 5.24 -17.62 -19.39
C SER A 117 6.47 -16.71 -19.50
N THR A 118 7.19 -16.78 -20.63
CA THR A 118 8.30 -15.87 -20.92
C THR A 118 7.90 -14.67 -21.75
N VAL A 119 6.77 -14.73 -22.45
CA VAL A 119 6.23 -13.63 -23.26
C VAL A 119 4.80 -13.36 -22.83
N TRP A 120 4.52 -12.10 -22.55
CA TRP A 120 3.20 -11.61 -22.12
C TRP A 120 2.70 -10.56 -23.09
N THR A 121 1.47 -10.73 -23.55
CA THR A 121 0.79 -9.80 -24.46
C THR A 121 -0.40 -9.16 -23.77
N PHE A 122 -0.50 -7.84 -23.85
CA PHE A 122 -1.59 -7.04 -23.28
C PHE A 122 -2.31 -6.32 -24.41
N HIS A 123 -3.62 -6.52 -24.50
CA HIS A 123 -4.49 -5.87 -25.47
C HIS A 123 -5.17 -4.68 -24.84
N LEU A 124 -4.85 -3.50 -25.33
CA LEU A 124 -5.33 -2.25 -24.78
C LEU A 124 -6.74 -1.91 -25.31
N ARG A 125 -7.42 -1.06 -24.57
CA ARG A 125 -8.64 -0.38 -25.02
C ARG A 125 -8.26 0.83 -25.86
N ASP A 126 -9.21 1.34 -26.63
CA ASP A 126 -9.02 2.46 -27.58
C ASP A 126 -9.80 3.72 -27.18
N ASP A 127 -10.18 3.86 -25.90
CA ASP A 127 -11.00 4.96 -25.38
C ASP A 127 -10.38 5.62 -24.14
N VAL A 128 -9.04 5.57 -23.98
CA VAL A 128 -8.33 6.19 -22.86
C VAL A 128 -7.73 7.52 -23.30
N ASP A 129 -8.07 8.58 -22.57
CA ASP A 129 -7.56 9.92 -22.83
C ASP A 129 -6.63 10.40 -21.71
N TRP A 130 -5.62 11.17 -22.07
CA TRP A 130 -4.86 12.01 -21.17
C TRP A 130 -5.58 13.34 -20.96
N VAL A 131 -5.91 13.63 -19.70
CA VAL A 131 -6.73 14.78 -19.31
C VAL A 131 -5.95 15.70 -18.38
N ASP A 132 -5.95 16.99 -18.65
CA ASP A 132 -5.29 17.98 -17.78
C ASP A 132 -6.13 18.31 -16.53
N MET A 133 -5.57 19.12 -15.63
CA MET A 133 -6.23 19.51 -14.37
C MET A 133 -7.46 20.40 -14.55
N ASN A 134 -7.73 20.90 -15.78
CA ASN A 134 -8.97 21.63 -16.12
C ASN A 134 -10.06 20.70 -16.66
N GLY A 135 -9.78 19.40 -16.81
CA GLY A 135 -10.71 18.42 -17.37
C GLY A 135 -10.73 18.39 -18.90
N GLU A 136 -9.72 18.98 -19.56
CA GLU A 136 -9.64 19.02 -21.02
C GLU A 136 -8.75 17.87 -21.53
N VAL A 137 -9.23 17.17 -22.56
CA VAL A 137 -8.45 16.11 -23.22
C VAL A 137 -7.25 16.73 -23.94
N GLN A 138 -6.07 16.22 -23.69
CA GLN A 138 -4.82 16.70 -24.24
C GLN A 138 -4.23 15.75 -25.28
N ASP A 139 -4.39 14.45 -25.09
CA ASP A 139 -3.89 13.42 -26.00
C ASP A 139 -4.68 12.11 -25.81
N HIS A 140 -4.49 11.17 -26.73
CA HIS A 140 -5.09 9.84 -26.68
C HIS A 140 -4.01 8.80 -26.38
N LEU A 141 -4.26 7.91 -25.41
CA LEU A 141 -3.30 6.93 -24.95
C LEU A 141 -3.19 5.76 -25.95
N THR A 142 -1.96 5.38 -26.23
CA THR A 142 -1.62 4.24 -27.10
C THR A 142 -0.55 3.36 -26.44
N SER A 143 -0.21 2.25 -27.09
CA SER A 143 0.90 1.36 -26.66
C SER A 143 2.26 2.07 -26.59
N LYS A 144 2.46 3.13 -27.37
CA LYS A 144 3.67 3.94 -27.36
C LYS A 144 3.90 4.63 -26.03
N ASP A 145 2.85 5.01 -25.32
CA ASP A 145 2.92 5.65 -24.00
C ASP A 145 3.60 4.73 -22.97
N PHE A 146 3.37 3.41 -23.09
CA PHE A 146 4.04 2.41 -22.26
C PHE A 146 5.54 2.28 -22.59
N LEU A 147 5.93 2.42 -23.87
CA LEU A 147 7.34 2.45 -24.24
C LEU A 147 8.05 3.67 -23.64
N VAL A 148 7.40 4.86 -23.72
CA VAL A 148 7.93 6.10 -23.15
C VAL A 148 8.04 6.00 -21.62
N GLY A 149 6.99 5.52 -20.95
CA GLY A 149 7.00 5.33 -19.49
C GLY A 149 8.07 4.35 -19.03
N PHE A 150 8.23 3.24 -19.74
CA PHE A 150 9.20 2.20 -19.40
C PHE A 150 10.65 2.67 -19.62
N GLU A 151 10.91 3.39 -20.75
CA GLU A 151 12.22 4.03 -20.96
C GLU A 151 12.53 5.06 -19.87
N TRP A 152 11.52 5.88 -19.53
CA TRP A 152 11.69 6.87 -18.48
C TRP A 152 12.10 6.23 -17.14
N VAL A 153 11.45 5.14 -16.74
CA VAL A 153 11.76 4.40 -15.51
C VAL A 153 13.16 3.77 -15.56
N LEU A 154 13.54 3.16 -16.68
CA LEU A 154 14.81 2.43 -16.83
C LEU A 154 16.01 3.34 -17.07
N ASN A 155 15.82 4.58 -17.52
CA ASN A 155 16.93 5.50 -17.75
C ASN A 155 17.41 6.09 -16.42
N ALA A 156 18.52 5.56 -15.92
CA ALA A 156 19.05 5.88 -14.58
C ALA A 156 19.39 7.35 -14.36
N LYS A 157 19.69 8.11 -15.44
CA LYS A 157 20.02 9.54 -15.36
C LYS A 157 18.83 10.44 -15.64
N LYS A 158 17.90 9.99 -16.49
CA LYS A 158 16.74 10.77 -16.89
C LYS A 158 15.73 10.93 -15.76
N ASN A 159 15.32 9.84 -15.13
CA ASN A 159 14.31 9.86 -14.08
C ASN A 159 14.89 9.68 -12.67
N GLN A 160 16.00 8.96 -12.53
CA GLN A 160 16.56 8.54 -11.23
C GLN A 160 15.54 7.74 -10.39
N ALA A 161 14.67 6.99 -11.04
CA ALA A 161 13.55 6.30 -10.41
C ALA A 161 13.99 5.32 -9.33
N ALA A 162 13.24 5.29 -8.24
CA ALA A 162 13.47 4.37 -7.12
C ALA A 162 12.83 2.98 -7.33
N ASN A 163 12.03 2.80 -8.38
CA ASN A 163 11.19 1.61 -8.63
C ASN A 163 11.70 0.71 -9.77
N THR A 164 13.00 0.71 -10.04
CA THR A 164 13.61 -0.07 -11.14
C THR A 164 13.84 -1.53 -10.83
N SER A 165 13.76 -1.95 -9.59
CA SER A 165 14.16 -3.31 -9.17
C SER A 165 13.32 -4.43 -9.82
N MET A 166 12.01 -4.24 -9.97
CA MET A 166 11.15 -5.25 -10.62
C MET A 166 11.42 -5.38 -12.12
N PRO A 167 11.43 -4.30 -12.92
CA PRO A 167 11.80 -4.39 -14.33
C PRO A 167 13.18 -5.00 -14.52
N SER A 168 14.18 -4.56 -13.78
CA SER A 168 15.58 -5.02 -13.91
C SER A 168 15.76 -6.50 -13.61
N THR A 169 14.91 -7.10 -12.79
CA THR A 169 14.99 -8.53 -12.43
C THR A 169 14.09 -9.43 -13.28
N THR A 170 13.14 -8.85 -14.00
CA THR A 170 12.11 -9.64 -14.72
C THR A 170 12.17 -9.48 -16.23
N VAL A 171 12.45 -8.28 -16.75
CA VAL A 171 12.38 -7.98 -18.18
C VAL A 171 13.76 -8.09 -18.84
N VAL A 172 13.83 -8.77 -19.99
CA VAL A 172 15.06 -8.93 -20.78
C VAL A 172 15.70 -7.56 -21.05
N GLY A 173 17.03 -7.47 -20.88
CA GLY A 173 17.81 -6.27 -21.20
C GLY A 173 17.56 -5.04 -20.32
N ALA A 174 16.59 -5.07 -19.41
CA ALA A 174 16.26 -3.91 -18.56
C ALA A 174 17.40 -3.53 -17.62
N ALA A 175 18.05 -4.51 -16.97
CA ALA A 175 19.22 -4.25 -16.14
C ALA A 175 20.38 -3.67 -16.94
N ASP A 176 20.68 -4.24 -18.11
CA ASP A 176 21.78 -3.81 -18.98
C ASP A 176 21.56 -2.36 -19.47
N TYR A 177 20.30 -1.99 -19.79
CA TYR A 177 19.96 -0.63 -20.19
C TYR A 177 20.11 0.34 -19.03
N TYR A 178 19.67 -0.02 -17.84
CA TYR A 178 19.85 0.78 -16.63
C TYR A 178 21.34 1.03 -16.35
N ASP A 179 22.16 -0.03 -16.35
CA ASP A 179 23.60 0.08 -16.10
C ASP A 179 24.32 0.91 -17.17
N LYS A 180 23.94 0.76 -18.44
CA LYS A 180 24.42 1.57 -19.55
C LYS A 180 24.14 3.05 -19.33
N THR A 181 22.88 3.40 -19.03
CA THR A 181 22.48 4.80 -18.81
C THR A 181 23.07 5.38 -17.54
N TYR A 182 23.26 4.58 -16.49
CA TYR A 182 23.93 4.97 -15.25
C TYR A 182 25.41 5.36 -15.49
N ALA A 183 26.09 4.68 -16.40
CA ALA A 183 27.48 4.94 -16.75
C ALA A 183 27.67 6.14 -17.71
N MET A 184 26.60 6.64 -18.35
CA MET A 184 26.63 7.76 -19.27
C MET A 184 26.71 9.11 -18.53
N ASP A 185 27.10 10.17 -19.23
CA ASP A 185 26.87 11.53 -18.76
C ASP A 185 25.38 11.89 -18.86
N ASP A 186 24.94 12.84 -18.02
CA ASP A 186 23.52 13.17 -17.87
C ASP A 186 22.89 13.68 -19.18
N ALA A 187 23.64 14.46 -19.97
CA ALA A 187 23.12 15.03 -21.24
C ALA A 187 22.95 13.95 -22.31
N ALA A 188 23.91 13.01 -22.40
CA ALA A 188 23.81 11.88 -23.33
C ALA A 188 22.68 10.92 -22.95
N ALA A 189 22.52 10.62 -21.65
CA ALA A 189 21.42 9.80 -21.18
C ALA A 189 20.05 10.47 -21.37
N ALA A 190 19.95 11.77 -21.10
CA ALA A 190 18.71 12.54 -21.30
C ALA A 190 18.27 12.61 -22.77
N ALA A 191 19.19 12.49 -23.71
CA ALA A 191 18.91 12.51 -25.14
C ALA A 191 18.36 11.17 -25.69
N LEU A 192 18.47 10.06 -24.94
CA LEU A 192 17.97 8.76 -25.36
C LEU A 192 16.43 8.76 -25.40
N THR A 193 15.90 7.93 -26.28
CA THR A 193 14.46 7.73 -26.48
C THR A 193 14.10 6.27 -26.25
N TYR A 194 12.82 5.95 -26.28
CA TYR A 194 12.37 4.54 -26.25
C TYR A 194 12.89 3.75 -27.46
N ASP A 195 13.12 4.37 -28.63
CA ASP A 195 13.72 3.69 -29.78
C ASP A 195 15.16 3.22 -29.48
N ASP A 196 15.94 4.02 -28.75
CA ASP A 196 17.28 3.65 -28.28
C ASP A 196 17.23 2.51 -27.25
N MET A 197 16.19 2.48 -26.41
CA MET A 197 15.92 1.41 -25.46
C MET A 197 15.58 0.09 -26.21
N LEU A 198 14.69 0.15 -27.19
CA LEU A 198 14.34 -0.99 -28.03
C LEU A 198 15.58 -1.51 -28.81
N ALA A 199 16.35 -0.60 -29.41
CA ALA A 199 17.59 -0.94 -30.11
C ALA A 199 18.66 -1.56 -29.19
N ALA A 200 18.62 -1.27 -27.89
CA ALA A 200 19.47 -1.91 -26.88
C ALA A 200 18.99 -3.32 -26.50
N GLY A 201 17.84 -3.78 -26.98
CA GLY A 201 17.33 -5.13 -26.77
C GLY A 201 16.52 -5.29 -25.48
N VAL A 202 15.94 -4.23 -24.96
CA VAL A 202 15.01 -4.31 -23.84
C VAL A 202 13.72 -5.01 -24.27
N GLY A 203 13.26 -5.96 -23.50
CA GLY A 203 12.15 -6.86 -23.80
C GLY A 203 10.78 -6.23 -23.60
N ILE A 204 10.52 -5.10 -24.22
CA ILE A 204 9.20 -4.51 -24.40
C ILE A 204 8.99 -4.18 -25.88
N ASP A 205 7.78 -4.33 -26.39
CA ASP A 205 7.43 -3.99 -27.77
C ASP A 205 5.99 -3.48 -27.88
N ALA A 206 5.71 -2.69 -28.90
CA ALA A 206 4.41 -2.18 -29.26
C ALA A 206 4.15 -2.42 -30.76
N PRO A 207 3.70 -3.63 -31.15
CA PRO A 207 3.55 -4.01 -32.54
C PRO A 207 2.46 -3.24 -33.28
N ASP A 208 1.52 -2.67 -32.55
CA ASP A 208 0.47 -1.78 -33.02
C ASP A 208 0.03 -0.81 -31.91
N ASP A 209 -0.88 0.11 -32.19
CA ASP A 209 -1.29 1.17 -31.27
C ASP A 209 -1.98 0.65 -29.99
N TYR A 210 -2.45 -0.61 -29.96
CA TYR A 210 -3.23 -1.16 -28.86
C TYR A 210 -2.72 -2.50 -28.36
N THR A 211 -1.46 -2.82 -28.63
CA THR A 211 -0.82 -4.05 -28.12
C THR A 211 0.52 -3.72 -27.48
N VAL A 212 0.72 -4.18 -26.24
CA VAL A 212 2.02 -4.13 -25.52
C VAL A 212 2.49 -5.54 -25.24
N VAL A 213 3.74 -5.82 -25.57
CA VAL A 213 4.34 -7.14 -25.37
C VAL A 213 5.56 -7.02 -24.45
N TYR A 214 5.65 -7.87 -23.43
CA TYR A 214 6.84 -7.98 -22.58
C TYR A 214 7.49 -9.33 -22.75
N THR A 215 8.83 -9.35 -22.74
CA THR A 215 9.65 -10.57 -22.76
C THR A 215 10.42 -10.68 -21.45
N CYS A 216 10.17 -11.74 -20.70
CA CYS A 216 10.79 -12.00 -19.41
C CYS A 216 12.13 -12.75 -19.55
N ILE A 217 13.06 -12.50 -18.63
CA ILE A 217 14.37 -13.17 -18.54
C ILE A 217 14.20 -14.68 -18.31
N ASN A 218 13.23 -15.06 -17.50
CA ASN A 218 12.88 -16.42 -17.13
C ASN A 218 11.36 -16.59 -17.14
N PRO A 219 10.83 -17.83 -17.13
CA PRO A 219 9.42 -18.07 -16.91
C PRO A 219 8.88 -17.30 -15.70
N CYS A 220 7.93 -16.39 -15.92
CA CYS A 220 7.38 -15.49 -14.91
C CYS A 220 5.84 -15.58 -14.91
N PRO A 221 5.24 -16.64 -14.34
CA PRO A 221 3.79 -16.87 -14.39
C PRO A 221 2.97 -15.87 -13.58
N TYR A 222 3.60 -14.90 -12.93
CA TYR A 222 3.02 -13.80 -12.17
C TYR A 222 3.34 -12.43 -12.77
N PHE A 223 3.80 -12.37 -14.00
CA PHE A 223 4.20 -11.09 -14.62
C PHE A 223 3.04 -10.12 -14.79
N ASP A 224 1.81 -10.60 -14.91
CA ASP A 224 0.61 -9.76 -14.87
C ASP A 224 0.54 -8.92 -13.59
N THR A 225 0.91 -9.48 -12.43
CA THR A 225 1.06 -8.73 -11.19
C THR A 225 2.17 -7.70 -11.28
N VAL A 226 3.33 -8.03 -11.88
CA VAL A 226 4.43 -7.06 -12.10
C VAL A 226 3.97 -5.92 -13.01
N ALA A 227 3.27 -6.24 -14.09
CA ALA A 227 2.75 -5.27 -15.06
C ALA A 227 1.70 -4.29 -14.49
N SER A 228 1.11 -4.62 -13.32
CA SER A 228 0.17 -3.73 -12.62
C SER A 228 0.84 -2.67 -11.76
N TYR A 229 2.16 -2.71 -11.60
CA TYR A 229 2.88 -1.73 -10.76
C TYR A 229 3.26 -0.47 -11.56
N VAL A 230 3.42 0.63 -10.82
CA VAL A 230 3.74 1.96 -11.33
C VAL A 230 4.99 1.99 -12.24
N CYS A 231 5.96 1.12 -12.01
CA CYS A 231 7.12 0.99 -12.89
C CYS A 231 6.81 0.54 -14.33
N CYS A 232 5.59 0.08 -14.58
CA CYS A 232 5.08 -0.29 -15.89
C CYS A 232 3.93 0.63 -16.37
N TYR A 233 3.73 1.79 -15.72
CA TYR A 233 2.69 2.74 -16.13
C TYR A 233 3.08 3.48 -17.39
N PRO A 234 2.10 3.93 -18.20
CA PRO A 234 2.35 4.74 -19.39
C PRO A 234 2.77 6.16 -19.01
N ALA A 235 3.46 6.85 -19.89
CA ALA A 235 3.73 8.29 -19.78
C ALA A 235 3.29 8.99 -21.06
N PRO A 236 2.61 10.15 -21.00
CA PRO A 236 2.15 10.88 -22.17
C PRO A 236 3.32 11.48 -22.96
N PRO A 237 3.61 10.98 -24.19
CA PRO A 237 4.76 11.43 -24.96
C PRO A 237 4.75 12.93 -25.23
N ALA A 238 3.59 13.49 -25.54
CA ALA A 238 3.44 14.92 -25.83
C ALA A 238 3.72 15.80 -24.60
N LEU A 239 3.37 15.36 -23.39
CA LEU A 239 3.70 16.08 -22.16
C LEU A 239 5.20 16.01 -21.86
N VAL A 240 5.80 14.82 -22.01
CA VAL A 240 7.24 14.63 -21.82
C VAL A 240 8.05 15.52 -22.79
N GLU A 241 7.64 15.59 -24.06
CA GLU A 241 8.25 16.46 -25.05
C GLU A 241 8.06 17.95 -24.70
N LYS A 242 6.85 18.34 -24.33
CA LYS A 242 6.50 19.72 -23.95
C LYS A 242 7.31 20.25 -22.78
N LEU A 243 7.51 19.44 -21.76
CA LEU A 243 8.20 19.82 -20.53
C LEU A 243 9.73 19.59 -20.62
N GLY A 244 10.17 18.69 -21.46
CA GLY A 244 11.54 18.20 -21.50
C GLY A 244 11.90 17.40 -20.25
N VAL A 245 13.13 16.87 -20.20
CA VAL A 245 13.55 15.95 -19.13
C VAL A 245 13.48 16.61 -17.76
N GLU A 246 14.05 17.79 -17.61
CA GLU A 246 14.08 18.50 -16.30
C GLU A 246 12.67 18.92 -15.87
N GLY A 247 11.84 19.38 -16.80
CA GLY A 247 10.47 19.79 -16.51
C GLY A 247 9.57 18.63 -16.12
N PHE A 248 9.68 17.48 -16.80
CA PHE A 248 8.88 16.31 -16.43
C PHE A 248 9.38 15.64 -15.15
N ARG A 249 10.70 15.65 -14.89
CA ARG A 249 11.26 15.16 -13.61
C ARG A 249 10.71 15.94 -12.41
N GLY A 250 10.66 17.26 -12.51
CA GLY A 250 10.18 18.17 -11.46
C GLY A 250 8.77 18.69 -11.68
N VAL A 251 7.94 17.94 -12.38
CA VAL A 251 6.59 18.36 -12.77
C VAL A 251 5.73 18.74 -11.56
N ASP A 252 5.04 19.86 -11.66
CA ASP A 252 4.03 20.28 -10.70
C ASP A 252 2.66 19.66 -11.05
N TYR A 253 1.81 19.43 -10.03
CA TYR A 253 0.51 18.81 -10.24
C TYR A 253 -0.35 19.57 -11.27
N THR A 254 -0.24 20.90 -11.33
CA THR A 254 -1.01 21.73 -12.28
C THR A 254 -0.60 21.53 -13.73
N GLN A 255 0.55 20.91 -13.99
CA GLN A 255 1.08 20.63 -15.32
C GLN A 255 0.84 19.16 -15.74
N GLN A 256 0.43 18.31 -14.79
CA GLN A 256 0.22 16.89 -15.04
C GLN A 256 -1.00 16.61 -15.91
N TRP A 257 -0.95 15.48 -16.60
CA TRP A 257 -2.09 14.87 -17.27
C TRP A 257 -2.38 13.53 -16.61
N CYS A 258 -3.65 13.25 -16.40
CA CYS A 258 -4.13 12.03 -15.75
C CYS A 258 -4.94 11.18 -16.72
N CYS A 259 -4.87 9.86 -16.60
CA CYS A 259 -5.71 8.89 -17.30
C CYS A 259 -6.58 8.05 -16.36
N GLY A 260 -6.43 8.24 -15.05
CA GLY A 260 -7.15 7.52 -14.00
C GLY A 260 -8.49 8.19 -13.61
N PRO A 261 -9.16 7.66 -12.57
CA PRO A 261 -10.52 8.04 -12.18
C PRO A 261 -10.65 9.46 -11.61
N TYR A 262 -9.57 10.09 -11.16
CA TYR A 262 -9.58 11.41 -10.53
C TYR A 262 -8.53 12.36 -11.12
N LEU A 263 -8.84 13.65 -11.08
CA LEU A 263 -7.93 14.77 -11.29
C LEU A 263 -7.61 15.44 -9.96
N ILE A 264 -6.49 16.18 -9.91
CA ILE A 264 -6.06 16.88 -8.69
C ILE A 264 -6.64 18.30 -8.72
N GLU A 265 -7.61 18.57 -7.86
CA GLU A 265 -8.24 19.90 -7.75
C GLU A 265 -7.34 20.89 -7.00
N GLU A 266 -6.74 20.43 -5.89
CA GLU A 266 -5.91 21.27 -5.03
C GLU A 266 -4.86 20.44 -4.30
N PHE A 267 -3.69 21.02 -4.13
CA PHE A 267 -2.63 20.52 -3.29
C PHE A 267 -2.04 21.63 -2.43
N VAL A 268 -2.08 21.43 -1.12
CA VAL A 268 -1.42 22.29 -0.14
C VAL A 268 -0.45 21.41 0.67
N SER A 269 0.85 21.58 0.41
CA SER A 269 1.88 20.75 1.04
C SER A 269 1.74 20.74 2.56
N ASP A 270 1.91 19.57 3.15
CA ASP A 270 1.77 19.30 4.60
C ASP A 270 0.40 19.69 5.20
N ASN A 271 -0.62 19.85 4.37
CA ASN A 271 -1.95 20.27 4.83
C ASN A 271 -3.08 19.44 4.20
N SER A 272 -3.24 19.50 2.86
CA SER A 272 -4.40 18.86 2.22
C SER A 272 -4.18 18.57 0.74
N LYS A 273 -4.89 17.55 0.26
CA LYS A 273 -5.04 17.22 -1.15
C LYS A 273 -6.52 17.06 -1.46
N ARG A 274 -6.98 17.59 -2.60
CA ARG A 274 -8.35 17.40 -3.08
C ARG A 274 -8.37 16.87 -4.49
N PHE A 275 -9.29 15.96 -4.74
CA PHE A 275 -9.46 15.28 -6.02
C PHE A 275 -10.90 15.37 -6.47
N ILE A 276 -11.10 15.57 -7.76
CA ILE A 276 -12.40 15.56 -8.44
C ILE A 276 -12.43 14.47 -9.51
N PRO A 277 -13.59 13.92 -9.87
CA PRO A 277 -13.69 12.90 -10.88
C PRO A 277 -13.15 13.41 -12.23
N ASN A 278 -12.34 12.58 -12.88
CA ASN A 278 -11.96 12.78 -14.29
C ASN A 278 -13.21 12.64 -15.16
N PRO A 279 -13.63 13.68 -15.91
CA PRO A 279 -14.83 13.66 -16.72
C PRO A 279 -14.71 12.71 -17.93
N HIS A 280 -13.48 12.39 -18.35
CA HIS A 280 -13.17 11.53 -19.50
C HIS A 280 -12.66 10.15 -19.08
N TYR A 281 -12.88 9.76 -17.81
CA TYR A 281 -12.46 8.45 -17.36
C TYR A 281 -13.22 7.33 -18.07
N TYR A 282 -12.52 6.46 -18.75
CA TYR A 282 -13.06 5.39 -19.58
C TYR A 282 -14.01 4.43 -18.84
N ALA A 283 -13.80 4.18 -17.54
CA ALA A 283 -14.63 3.29 -16.70
C ALA A 283 -15.60 4.08 -15.81
N ALA A 284 -15.99 5.29 -16.17
CA ALA A 284 -16.85 6.17 -15.38
C ALA A 284 -18.19 5.52 -14.99
N ASP A 285 -18.77 4.74 -15.89
CA ASP A 285 -20.04 4.05 -15.69
C ASP A 285 -19.91 2.75 -14.89
N GLU A 286 -18.71 2.18 -14.81
CA GLU A 286 -18.43 0.90 -14.16
C GLU A 286 -18.01 1.06 -12.70
N CYS A 287 -17.46 2.20 -12.32
CA CYS A 287 -16.99 2.46 -10.96
C CYS A 287 -17.78 3.57 -10.26
N SER A 288 -17.98 3.39 -8.96
CA SER A 288 -18.56 4.44 -8.11
C SER A 288 -17.48 5.38 -7.64
N ARG A 289 -17.63 6.67 -7.95
CA ARG A 289 -16.71 7.73 -7.52
C ARG A 289 -17.44 8.72 -6.63
N PHE A 290 -16.73 9.27 -5.64
CA PHE A 290 -17.21 10.45 -4.91
C PHE A 290 -17.05 11.68 -5.82
N GLU A 291 -17.93 12.66 -5.66
CA GLU A 291 -17.86 13.94 -6.40
C GLU A 291 -16.65 14.78 -5.98
N ARG A 292 -16.11 14.51 -4.79
CA ARG A 292 -14.82 15.00 -4.30
C ARG A 292 -14.23 14.01 -3.32
N VAL A 293 -12.90 13.93 -3.28
CA VAL A 293 -12.14 13.26 -2.23
C VAL A 293 -11.19 14.28 -1.63
N SER A 294 -11.25 14.43 -0.32
CA SER A 294 -10.38 15.34 0.43
C SER A 294 -9.50 14.55 1.40
N LEU A 295 -8.19 14.71 1.29
CA LEU A 295 -7.22 14.14 2.22
C LEU A 295 -6.69 15.25 3.12
N SER A 296 -6.93 15.14 4.42
CA SER A 296 -6.44 16.10 5.42
C SER A 296 -5.18 15.55 6.09
N MET A 297 -4.14 16.37 6.21
CA MET A 297 -2.93 16.00 6.91
C MET A 297 -3.11 16.16 8.41
N ILE A 298 -2.92 15.08 9.17
CA ILE A 298 -3.00 15.13 10.64
C ILE A 298 -1.69 14.64 11.26
N THR A 299 -1.25 15.33 12.32
CA THR A 299 0.01 15.00 13.00
C THR A 299 -0.16 13.95 14.11
N ASP A 300 -1.38 13.81 14.65
CA ASP A 300 -1.70 12.94 15.77
C ASP A 300 -3.05 12.25 15.57
N LEU A 301 -3.08 10.93 15.62
CA LEU A 301 -4.31 10.12 15.50
C LEU A 301 -5.33 10.41 16.60
N THR A 302 -4.91 10.95 17.75
CA THR A 302 -5.85 11.38 18.82
C THR A 302 -6.64 12.60 18.41
N VAL A 303 -6.05 13.52 17.66
CA VAL A 303 -6.74 14.65 17.03
C VAL A 303 -7.70 14.13 15.95
N GLY A 304 -7.27 13.17 15.17
CA GLY A 304 -8.12 12.51 14.16
C GLY A 304 -9.42 11.96 14.76
N TYR A 305 -9.36 11.36 15.95
CA TYR A 305 -10.57 10.88 16.62
C TYR A 305 -11.56 12.01 16.97
N GLN A 306 -11.07 13.16 17.38
CA GLN A 306 -11.91 14.35 17.61
C GLN A 306 -12.52 14.87 16.31
N LEU A 307 -11.76 14.93 15.22
CA LEU A 307 -12.25 15.32 13.91
C LEU A 307 -13.35 14.37 13.41
N TYR A 308 -13.15 13.05 13.61
CA TYR A 308 -14.18 12.05 13.28
C TYR A 308 -15.46 12.23 14.12
N GLN A 309 -15.32 12.49 15.42
CA GLN A 309 -16.46 12.78 16.31
C GLN A 309 -17.21 14.04 15.89
N ASN A 310 -16.51 15.04 15.38
CA ASN A 310 -17.07 16.28 14.86
C ASN A 310 -17.64 16.14 13.45
N ARG A 311 -17.49 14.96 12.80
CA ARG A 311 -17.87 14.69 11.40
C ARG A 311 -17.06 15.50 10.39
N GLU A 312 -15.82 15.76 10.71
CA GLU A 312 -14.82 16.39 9.83
C GLU A 312 -13.98 15.34 9.08
N LEU A 313 -14.11 14.06 9.43
CA LEU A 313 -13.54 12.90 8.73
C LEU A 313 -14.62 11.82 8.56
N ASP A 314 -14.60 11.11 7.45
CA ASP A 314 -15.49 9.98 7.17
C ASP A 314 -14.87 8.64 7.58
N GLU A 315 -13.55 8.58 7.76
CA GLU A 315 -12.84 7.42 8.28
C GLU A 315 -11.67 7.83 9.18
N LEU A 316 -11.23 6.92 10.03
CA LEU A 316 -10.07 7.12 10.90
C LEU A 316 -9.41 5.77 11.23
N GLU A 317 -8.09 5.73 11.15
CA GLU A 317 -7.30 4.66 11.76
C GLU A 317 -7.14 4.92 13.26
N LEU A 318 -7.59 3.96 14.09
CA LEU A 318 -7.58 4.14 15.53
C LEU A 318 -6.22 3.86 16.14
N SER A 319 -5.78 4.74 17.04
CA SER A 319 -4.69 4.44 17.97
C SER A 319 -5.10 3.35 18.96
N GLU A 320 -4.13 2.66 19.55
CA GLU A 320 -4.40 1.63 20.58
C GLU A 320 -5.20 2.20 21.76
N SER A 321 -4.89 3.43 22.19
CA SER A 321 -5.57 4.11 23.31
C SER A 321 -7.02 4.40 22.97
N THR A 322 -7.29 4.91 21.77
CA THR A 322 -8.65 5.22 21.31
C THR A 322 -9.48 3.95 21.15
N LEU A 323 -8.90 2.90 20.52
CA LEU A 323 -9.57 1.60 20.41
C LEU A 323 -9.92 1.02 21.77
N THR A 324 -9.00 1.12 22.75
CA THR A 324 -9.25 0.69 24.13
C THR A 324 -10.41 1.46 24.76
N THR A 325 -10.44 2.77 24.58
CA THR A 325 -11.51 3.62 25.12
C THR A 325 -12.87 3.22 24.56
N ILE A 326 -12.96 2.98 23.25
CA ILE A 326 -14.19 2.57 22.59
C ILE A 326 -14.62 1.17 23.05
N THR A 327 -13.73 0.20 23.05
CA THR A 327 -14.05 -1.21 23.32
C THR A 327 -14.27 -1.53 24.79
N SER A 328 -13.74 -0.74 25.73
CA SER A 328 -13.96 -0.90 27.16
C SER A 328 -15.33 -0.44 27.65
N ASP A 329 -15.99 0.42 26.87
CA ASP A 329 -17.34 0.91 27.13
C ASP A 329 -18.31 0.35 26.08
N THR A 330 -19.07 -0.68 26.47
CA THR A 330 -20.03 -1.31 25.55
C THR A 330 -21.19 -0.39 25.14
N SER A 331 -21.38 0.74 25.83
CA SER A 331 -22.37 1.76 25.49
C SER A 331 -21.84 2.85 24.57
N ASN A 332 -20.56 2.80 24.21
CA ASN A 332 -19.93 3.77 23.33
C ASN A 332 -20.58 3.75 21.94
N ALA A 333 -21.03 4.92 21.48
CA ALA A 333 -21.77 5.07 20.22
C ALA A 333 -20.98 4.64 18.97
N TYR A 334 -19.64 4.48 19.08
CA TYR A 334 -18.76 4.10 17.97
C TYR A 334 -18.41 2.60 17.92
N ASN A 335 -18.87 1.80 18.91
CA ASN A 335 -18.60 0.35 18.89
C ASN A 335 -19.11 -0.33 17.62
N ASP A 336 -20.30 0.03 17.16
CA ASP A 336 -20.93 -0.53 15.98
C ASP A 336 -20.30 -0.02 14.65
N GLN A 337 -19.41 0.98 14.73
CA GLN A 337 -18.71 1.56 13.58
C GLN A 337 -17.29 1.00 13.43
N LEU A 338 -16.84 0.17 14.38
CA LEU A 338 -15.53 -0.46 14.30
C LEU A 338 -15.48 -1.45 13.14
N CYS A 339 -14.56 -1.19 12.21
CA CYS A 339 -14.30 -2.07 11.09
C CYS A 339 -12.88 -2.63 11.19
N GLU A 340 -12.71 -3.92 11.00
CA GLU A 340 -11.39 -4.52 10.89
C GLU A 340 -10.84 -4.28 9.48
N LYS A 341 -9.63 -3.71 9.39
CA LYS A 341 -8.94 -3.59 8.10
C LYS A 341 -8.69 -4.97 7.51
N ARG A 342 -8.73 -5.06 6.19
CA ARG A 342 -8.31 -6.27 5.49
C ARG A 342 -6.84 -6.54 5.75
N PRO A 343 -6.42 -7.82 5.82
CA PRO A 343 -5.01 -8.16 5.84
C PRO A 343 -4.30 -7.54 4.65
N THR A 344 -3.14 -6.96 4.90
CA THR A 344 -2.30 -6.46 3.81
C THR A 344 -1.75 -7.62 2.98
N LYS A 345 -1.35 -7.35 1.75
CA LYS A 345 -0.63 -8.32 0.90
C LYS A 345 0.83 -8.51 1.35
N TYR A 346 1.29 -7.71 2.29
CA TYR A 346 2.67 -7.72 2.78
C TYR A 346 2.82 -8.65 3.98
N ALA A 347 3.83 -9.52 3.93
CA ALA A 347 4.33 -10.25 5.07
C ALA A 347 5.52 -9.48 5.67
N TYR A 348 5.57 -9.39 6.98
CA TYR A 348 6.66 -8.74 7.69
C TYR A 348 7.43 -9.78 8.50
N ASP A 349 8.74 -9.79 8.33
CA ASP A 349 9.62 -10.77 8.94
C ASP A 349 10.72 -10.11 9.79
N PHE A 350 11.17 -10.80 10.82
CA PHE A 350 12.44 -10.49 11.48
C PHE A 350 13.57 -11.23 10.76
N HIS A 351 14.41 -10.48 10.07
CA HIS A 351 15.55 -11.05 9.37
C HIS A 351 16.78 -11.14 10.25
N PHE A 352 17.45 -12.28 10.22
CA PHE A 352 18.75 -12.43 10.87
C PHE A 352 19.84 -11.82 10.00
N ASN A 353 20.60 -10.86 10.55
CA ASN A 353 21.81 -10.37 9.91
C ASN A 353 22.95 -11.37 10.15
N PHE A 354 23.33 -12.12 9.12
CA PHE A 354 24.38 -13.14 9.21
C PHE A 354 25.81 -12.57 9.18
N TYR A 355 25.96 -11.30 8.82
CA TYR A 355 27.23 -10.60 8.83
C TYR A 355 27.07 -9.21 9.46
N CYS A 356 26.98 -9.19 10.77
CA CYS A 356 26.83 -7.98 11.55
C CYS A 356 28.19 -7.36 11.86
N LEU A 357 28.28 -6.02 11.74
CA LEU A 357 29.43 -5.24 12.14
C LEU A 357 29.16 -4.54 13.46
N ASN A 358 30.22 -4.32 14.24
CA ASN A 358 30.23 -3.44 15.37
C ASN A 358 30.20 -1.97 14.92
N THR A 359 29.98 -1.04 15.83
CA THR A 359 29.95 0.42 15.54
C THR A 359 31.27 0.97 15.00
N ASP A 360 32.37 0.28 15.23
CA ASP A 360 33.70 0.62 14.73
C ASP A 360 34.02 0.00 13.34
N GLY A 361 33.05 -0.68 12.73
CA GLY A 361 33.19 -1.35 11.43
C GLY A 361 33.83 -2.74 11.49
N THR A 362 34.25 -3.22 12.65
CA THR A 362 34.79 -4.58 12.78
C THR A 362 33.68 -5.65 12.81
N PRO A 363 33.93 -6.89 12.32
CA PRO A 363 32.95 -7.97 12.42
C PRO A 363 32.53 -8.28 13.86
N ASN A 364 31.22 -8.41 14.12
CA ASN A 364 30.72 -8.91 15.40
C ASN A 364 30.82 -10.44 15.43
N GLU A 365 32.05 -10.95 15.68
CA GLU A 365 32.37 -12.37 15.62
C GLU A 365 31.45 -13.24 16.49
N ASN A 366 31.11 -12.77 17.70
CA ASN A 366 30.28 -13.55 18.62
C ASN A 366 28.86 -13.75 18.06
N TRP A 367 28.24 -12.68 17.57
CA TRP A 367 26.94 -12.74 16.92
C TRP A 367 26.99 -13.55 15.62
N ASN A 368 27.97 -13.27 14.75
CA ASN A 368 28.07 -13.89 13.43
C ASN A 368 28.24 -15.43 13.53
N LYS A 369 28.98 -15.91 14.54
CA LYS A 369 29.06 -17.34 14.84
C LYS A 369 27.75 -17.89 15.38
N ALA A 370 27.12 -17.17 16.31
CA ALA A 370 25.87 -17.61 16.94
C ALA A 370 24.73 -17.69 15.90
N VAL A 371 24.56 -16.67 15.08
CA VAL A 371 23.48 -16.61 14.09
C VAL A 371 23.64 -17.63 12.96
N ALA A 372 24.86 -18.08 12.66
CA ALA A 372 25.10 -19.16 11.70
C ALA A 372 24.59 -20.52 12.20
N ASN A 373 24.43 -20.69 13.51
CA ASN A 373 23.95 -21.93 14.12
C ASN A 373 22.43 -22.09 13.95
N ARG A 374 22.00 -23.22 13.40
CA ARG A 374 20.58 -23.49 13.16
C ARG A 374 19.77 -23.64 14.45
N ALA A 375 20.30 -24.34 15.44
CA ALA A 375 19.62 -24.54 16.71
C ALA A 375 19.39 -23.21 17.45
N PHE A 376 20.37 -22.31 17.38
CA PHE A 376 20.24 -20.94 17.91
C PHE A 376 19.10 -20.17 17.25
N ARG A 377 19.02 -20.14 15.92
CA ARG A 377 17.92 -19.45 15.22
C ARG A 377 16.55 -20.08 15.53
N ARG A 378 16.49 -21.41 15.66
CA ARG A 378 15.27 -22.10 16.04
C ARG A 378 14.78 -21.72 17.46
N CYS A 379 15.68 -21.38 18.37
CA CYS A 379 15.28 -20.90 19.69
C CYS A 379 14.44 -19.61 19.59
N PHE A 380 14.76 -18.70 18.67
CA PHE A 380 13.92 -17.50 18.43
C PHE A 380 12.57 -17.87 17.82
N GLN A 381 12.56 -18.74 16.81
CA GLN A 381 11.32 -19.12 16.12
C GLN A 381 10.36 -19.91 17.02
N GLU A 382 10.87 -20.82 17.84
CA GLU A 382 10.07 -21.78 18.59
C GLU A 382 9.82 -21.37 20.05
N GLY A 383 10.68 -20.49 20.61
CA GLY A 383 10.63 -20.11 22.03
C GLY A 383 10.09 -18.71 22.28
N LEU A 384 9.93 -17.89 21.27
CA LEU A 384 9.59 -16.48 21.44
C LEU A 384 8.07 -16.27 21.51
N ASN A 385 7.59 -15.68 22.59
CA ASN A 385 6.20 -15.26 22.69
C ASN A 385 6.03 -13.84 22.11
N LEU A 386 5.50 -13.72 20.90
CA LEU A 386 5.26 -12.45 20.20
C LEU A 386 3.84 -11.89 20.40
N ILE A 387 2.98 -12.53 21.21
CA ILE A 387 1.62 -12.01 21.46
C ILE A 387 1.62 -10.55 21.92
N PRO A 388 2.49 -10.10 22.84
CA PRO A 388 2.54 -8.69 23.23
C PRO A 388 2.91 -7.75 22.08
N TYR A 389 3.73 -8.23 21.14
CA TYR A 389 4.07 -7.48 19.93
C TYR A 389 2.88 -7.39 18.97
N TYR A 390 2.20 -8.48 18.71
CA TYR A 390 1.02 -8.51 17.85
C TYR A 390 -0.13 -7.66 18.40
N ALA A 391 -0.27 -7.60 19.73
CA ALA A 391 -1.28 -6.80 20.40
C ALA A 391 -1.15 -5.28 20.12
N ARG A 392 0.01 -4.82 19.63
CA ARG A 392 0.19 -3.42 19.20
C ARG A 392 -0.54 -3.12 17.89
N PHE A 393 -0.70 -4.13 17.03
CA PHE A 393 -1.33 -4.00 15.71
C PHE A 393 -2.78 -4.44 15.73
N ASN A 394 -3.11 -5.43 16.55
CA ASN A 394 -4.48 -5.88 16.75
C ASN A 394 -4.68 -6.28 18.22
N LYS A 395 -5.20 -5.35 19.01
CA LYS A 395 -5.44 -5.55 20.43
C LYS A 395 -6.57 -6.52 20.71
N ILE A 396 -7.60 -6.52 19.86
CA ILE A 396 -8.79 -7.38 20.03
C ILE A 396 -8.43 -8.82 19.72
N ASN A 397 -7.60 -9.06 18.70
CA ASN A 397 -7.27 -10.39 18.22
C ASN A 397 -5.80 -10.48 17.76
N PRO A 398 -4.84 -10.42 18.70
CA PRO A 398 -3.41 -10.33 18.36
C PRO A 398 -2.92 -11.41 17.41
N LEU A 399 -3.41 -12.64 17.56
CA LEU A 399 -2.96 -13.77 16.73
C LEU A 399 -3.42 -13.71 15.27
N LYS A 400 -4.31 -12.81 14.90
CA LYS A 400 -4.57 -12.51 13.49
C LYS A 400 -3.38 -11.85 12.78
N CYS A 401 -2.46 -11.27 13.55
CA CYS A 401 -1.22 -10.69 13.01
C CYS A 401 -0.13 -11.74 12.78
N GLU A 402 -0.28 -12.97 13.31
CA GLU A 402 0.70 -14.02 13.11
C GLU A 402 0.66 -14.52 11.66
N ASN A 403 1.82 -14.50 11.01
CA ASN A 403 2.02 -15.10 9.71
C ASN A 403 3.16 -16.11 9.76
N ASN A 404 2.85 -17.37 9.47
CA ASN A 404 3.82 -18.46 9.43
C ASN A 404 4.25 -18.79 8.00
N TYR A 405 3.92 -17.98 7.03
CA TYR A 405 4.13 -18.24 5.61
C TYR A 405 4.87 -17.06 4.96
N TYR A 406 5.56 -17.36 3.87
CA TYR A 406 6.29 -16.35 3.12
C TYR A 406 5.39 -15.33 2.43
N THR A 407 4.17 -15.75 2.06
CA THR A 407 3.19 -14.89 1.41
C THR A 407 1.85 -14.97 2.13
N MET A 408 1.09 -13.91 2.06
CA MET A 408 -0.22 -13.84 2.70
C MET A 408 -1.25 -14.67 1.94
N LYS A 409 -2.28 -15.13 2.68
CA LYS A 409 -3.44 -15.77 2.07
C LYS A 409 -4.13 -14.80 1.10
N GLY A 410 -4.55 -15.32 -0.05
CA GLY A 410 -5.21 -14.52 -1.08
C GLY A 410 -4.28 -13.90 -2.11
N VAL A 411 -2.97 -14.17 -2.04
CA VAL A 411 -1.97 -13.58 -2.96
C VAL A 411 -1.59 -14.53 -4.09
N CYS A 412 -1.44 -15.84 -3.79
CA CYS A 412 -0.93 -16.79 -4.76
C CYS A 412 -1.79 -18.07 -4.79
N TYR A 413 -2.17 -18.50 -5.99
CA TYR A 413 -3.00 -19.67 -6.22
C TYR A 413 -2.35 -20.62 -7.23
N ASN A 414 -2.59 -21.91 -7.07
CA ASN A 414 -2.23 -22.87 -8.12
C ASN A 414 -3.26 -22.84 -9.27
N SER A 415 -2.98 -23.58 -10.36
CA SER A 415 -3.87 -23.68 -11.53
C SER A 415 -5.27 -24.24 -11.24
N LYS A 416 -5.51 -24.78 -10.04
CA LYS A 416 -6.81 -25.30 -9.58
C LYS A 416 -7.54 -24.32 -8.66
N GLY A 417 -6.99 -23.11 -8.47
CA GLY A 417 -7.55 -22.11 -7.57
C GLY A 417 -7.32 -22.38 -6.08
N THR A 418 -6.41 -23.30 -5.72
CA THR A 418 -6.05 -23.54 -4.32
C THR A 418 -4.99 -22.56 -3.88
N ASP A 419 -5.24 -21.88 -2.76
CA ASP A 419 -4.31 -20.90 -2.19
C ASP A 419 -2.98 -21.55 -1.76
N TYR A 420 -1.87 -20.86 -1.98
CA TYR A 420 -0.53 -21.30 -1.58
C TYR A 420 -0.45 -21.60 -0.07
N VAL A 421 -1.06 -20.75 0.77
CA VAL A 421 -1.06 -20.93 2.22
C VAL A 421 -1.74 -22.24 2.62
N ASP A 422 -2.86 -22.59 1.96
CA ASP A 422 -3.56 -23.84 2.23
C ASP A 422 -2.75 -25.08 1.78
N LEU A 423 -1.99 -24.96 0.69
CA LEU A 423 -1.08 -26.02 0.23
C LEU A 423 0.07 -26.23 1.22
N VAL A 424 0.70 -25.15 1.68
CA VAL A 424 1.81 -25.22 2.65
C VAL A 424 1.30 -25.74 4.00
N ALA A 425 0.14 -25.27 4.47
CA ALA A 425 -0.48 -25.74 5.70
C ALA A 425 -0.71 -27.25 5.68
N LYS A 426 -1.21 -27.76 4.55
CA LYS A 426 -1.42 -29.20 4.34
C LYS A 426 -0.11 -29.98 4.36
N GLU A 427 0.90 -29.49 3.66
CA GLU A 427 2.24 -30.14 3.61
C GLU A 427 2.90 -30.21 4.99
N LEU A 428 2.69 -29.17 5.81
CA LEU A 428 3.21 -29.10 7.17
C LEU A 428 2.32 -29.81 8.20
N GLY A 429 1.15 -30.30 7.81
CA GLY A 429 0.21 -30.98 8.71
C GLY A 429 -0.46 -30.06 9.74
N ILE A 430 -0.63 -28.78 9.43
CA ILE A 430 -1.27 -27.77 10.26
C ILE A 430 -2.59 -27.24 9.68
N ASP A 431 -3.07 -27.82 8.59
CA ASP A 431 -4.29 -27.42 7.89
C ASP A 431 -5.59 -27.57 8.72
N GLY A 432 -5.57 -28.35 9.77
CA GLY A 432 -6.65 -28.50 10.73
C GLY A 432 -6.55 -27.62 11.99
N GLU A 433 -5.47 -26.83 12.13
CA GLU A 433 -5.28 -26.01 13.33
C GLU A 433 -6.16 -24.76 13.28
N LYS A 434 -6.89 -24.53 14.36
CA LYS A 434 -7.72 -23.37 14.54
C LYS A 434 -7.16 -22.52 15.67
N TYR A 435 -7.15 -21.21 15.46
CA TYR A 435 -6.87 -20.26 16.49
C TYR A 435 -7.91 -20.31 17.60
N ASP A 436 -7.47 -20.52 18.84
CA ASP A 436 -8.31 -20.58 20.04
C ASP A 436 -8.42 -19.23 20.79
N GLY A 437 -7.79 -18.19 20.27
CA GLY A 437 -7.74 -16.85 20.85
C GLY A 437 -6.70 -16.67 21.96
N LYS A 438 -5.92 -17.70 22.30
CA LYS A 438 -5.02 -17.71 23.48
C LYS A 438 -3.61 -18.21 23.18
N THR A 439 -3.48 -19.10 22.22
CA THR A 439 -2.23 -19.79 21.94
C THR A 439 -1.75 -19.47 20.55
N MET A 440 -0.46 -19.12 20.41
CA MET A 440 0.16 -18.94 19.10
C MET A 440 0.15 -20.26 18.33
N VAL A 441 -0.27 -20.19 17.06
CA VAL A 441 -0.15 -21.32 16.15
C VAL A 441 1.25 -21.30 15.54
N HIS A 442 2.11 -22.22 15.96
CA HIS A 442 3.44 -22.35 15.40
C HIS A 442 3.47 -23.36 14.25
N LEU A 443 4.33 -23.13 13.26
CA LEU A 443 4.64 -24.11 12.22
C LEU A 443 5.09 -25.46 12.80
N ARG A 444 5.62 -25.44 14.02
CA ARG A 444 6.02 -26.63 14.78
C ARG A 444 5.47 -26.51 16.18
N LYS A 445 4.80 -27.58 16.62
CA LYS A 445 4.29 -27.67 18.00
C LYS A 445 5.47 -27.84 18.97
N SER A 446 5.91 -26.76 19.56
CA SER A 446 6.97 -26.75 20.56
C SER A 446 6.39 -26.81 21.96
N THR A 447 6.97 -27.64 22.83
CA THR A 447 6.67 -27.71 24.25
C THR A 447 7.80 -27.05 25.04
N ALA A 448 7.55 -26.70 26.33
CA ALA A 448 8.59 -26.17 27.20
C ALA A 448 9.84 -27.10 27.26
N ASP A 449 9.62 -28.42 27.29
CA ASP A 449 10.71 -29.39 27.29
C ASP A 449 11.49 -29.40 25.97
N SER A 450 10.80 -29.34 24.84
CA SER A 450 11.46 -29.31 23.52
C SER A 450 12.24 -28.02 23.32
N ILE A 451 11.74 -26.88 23.79
CA ILE A 451 12.43 -25.59 23.77
C ILE A 451 13.67 -25.63 24.66
N ALA A 452 13.55 -26.17 25.88
CA ALA A 452 14.70 -26.34 26.81
C ALA A 452 15.78 -27.25 26.22
N ALA A 453 15.38 -28.34 25.56
CA ALA A 453 16.32 -29.24 24.89
C ALA A 453 17.03 -28.54 23.72
N LEU A 454 16.27 -27.76 22.90
CA LEU A 454 16.81 -27.00 21.80
C LEU A 454 17.79 -25.91 22.26
N LYS A 455 17.44 -25.20 23.34
CA LYS A 455 18.31 -24.20 23.96
C LYS A 455 19.62 -24.83 24.45
N LYS A 456 19.53 -25.99 25.11
CA LYS A 456 20.71 -26.73 25.55
C LYS A 456 21.58 -27.16 24.37
N GLN A 457 20.99 -27.70 23.33
CA GLN A 457 21.70 -28.06 22.08
C GLN A 457 22.44 -26.85 21.51
N ALA A 458 21.74 -25.71 21.36
CA ALA A 458 22.34 -24.48 20.81
C ALA A 458 23.52 -24.02 21.70
N MET A 459 23.37 -24.05 22.99
CA MET A 459 24.45 -23.66 23.94
C MET A 459 25.66 -24.58 23.83
N ASP A 460 25.47 -25.90 23.76
CA ASP A 460 26.55 -26.87 23.63
C ASP A 460 27.32 -26.69 22.29
N GLU A 461 26.58 -26.56 21.18
CA GLU A 461 27.17 -26.36 19.86
C GLU A 461 27.91 -25.03 19.76
N LEU A 462 27.37 -23.96 20.30
CA LEU A 462 27.96 -22.62 20.26
C LEU A 462 29.19 -22.52 21.18
N THR A 463 29.17 -23.16 22.36
CA THR A 463 30.31 -23.24 23.27
C THR A 463 31.48 -23.93 22.57
N ALA A 464 31.23 -25.02 21.85
CA ALA A 464 32.24 -25.77 21.09
C ALA A 464 33.00 -24.95 20.04
N ILE A 465 32.39 -23.90 19.52
CA ILE A 465 33.00 -22.99 18.52
C ILE A 465 33.45 -21.65 19.12
N GLY A 466 33.47 -21.56 20.46
CA GLY A 466 34.02 -20.42 21.22
C GLY A 466 33.09 -19.20 21.28
N VAL A 467 31.78 -19.36 21.17
CA VAL A 467 30.80 -18.29 21.39
C VAL A 467 30.69 -18.03 22.89
N THR A 468 30.69 -16.77 23.30
CA THR A 468 30.53 -16.33 24.67
C THR A 468 29.08 -15.97 24.98
N PHE A 469 28.61 -16.30 26.18
CA PHE A 469 27.24 -16.01 26.63
C PHE A 469 27.20 -14.91 27.70
N PRO A 470 26.14 -14.10 27.76
CA PRO A 470 24.99 -14.11 26.87
C PRO A 470 25.33 -13.58 25.50
N VAL A 471 24.74 -14.16 24.43
CA VAL A 471 24.85 -13.62 23.08
C VAL A 471 24.01 -12.34 23.00
N LYS A 472 24.65 -11.23 22.68
CA LYS A 472 23.96 -9.96 22.45
C LYS A 472 23.35 -9.96 21.03
N ALA A 473 22.04 -9.91 20.94
CA ALA A 473 21.32 -9.81 19.67
C ALA A 473 21.19 -8.34 19.25
N PRO A 474 21.88 -7.87 18.19
CA PRO A 474 21.71 -6.52 17.68
C PRO A 474 20.36 -6.43 16.96
N PHE A 475 19.59 -5.39 17.27
CA PHE A 475 18.34 -5.07 16.59
C PHE A 475 18.46 -3.69 15.96
N PHE A 476 18.28 -3.62 14.64
CA PHE A 476 18.43 -2.38 13.87
C PHE A 476 17.05 -1.84 13.49
N PHE A 477 16.90 -0.54 13.60
CA PHE A 477 15.71 0.18 13.14
C PHE A 477 16.10 1.58 12.64
N VAL A 478 15.23 2.20 11.86
CA VAL A 478 15.50 3.52 11.26
C VAL A 478 15.52 4.59 12.33
N ALA A 479 16.61 5.36 12.40
CA ALA A 479 16.76 6.46 13.36
C ALA A 479 15.74 7.58 13.07
N GLY A 480 15.23 8.19 14.16
CA GLY A 480 14.24 9.27 14.04
C GLY A 480 12.79 8.80 13.83
N ASN A 481 12.57 7.51 13.61
CA ASN A 481 11.23 6.94 13.51
C ASN A 481 10.78 6.41 14.88
N THR A 482 9.89 7.14 15.55
CA THR A 482 9.39 6.79 16.89
C THR A 482 8.57 5.50 16.87
N VAL A 483 7.80 5.24 15.83
CA VAL A 483 7.04 4.00 15.67
C VAL A 483 7.98 2.80 15.54
N ALA A 484 9.05 2.92 14.76
CA ALA A 484 10.07 1.88 14.64
C ALA A 484 10.80 1.64 15.97
N GLN A 485 11.09 2.69 16.73
CA GLN A 485 11.71 2.59 18.06
C GLN A 485 10.78 1.88 19.04
N ASP A 486 9.51 2.23 19.07
CA ASP A 486 8.51 1.58 19.91
C ASP A 486 8.31 0.12 19.50
N ASN A 487 8.24 -0.15 18.19
CA ASN A 487 8.16 -1.51 17.66
C ASN A 487 9.40 -2.36 17.97
N ALA A 488 10.57 -1.75 18.23
CA ALA A 488 11.78 -2.45 18.66
C ALA A 488 11.77 -2.77 20.18
N THR A 489 11.13 -1.92 20.97
CA THR A 489 11.13 -2.06 22.44
C THR A 489 10.34 -3.28 22.90
N VAL A 490 9.17 -3.53 22.33
CA VAL A 490 8.31 -4.66 22.71
C VAL A 490 8.93 -6.02 22.34
N PRO A 491 9.46 -6.24 21.10
CA PRO A 491 10.21 -7.47 20.83
C PRO A 491 11.38 -7.67 21.77
N LYS A 492 12.12 -6.61 22.14
CA LYS A 492 13.20 -6.72 23.13
C LYS A 492 12.68 -7.29 24.45
N GLN A 493 11.52 -6.84 24.93
CA GLN A 493 10.91 -7.36 26.13
C GLN A 493 10.50 -8.83 25.93
N CYS A 494 9.88 -9.19 24.80
CA CYS A 494 9.55 -10.57 24.49
C CYS A 494 10.77 -11.50 24.52
N PHE A 495 11.94 -11.03 24.04
CA PHE A 495 13.20 -11.77 24.12
C PHE A 495 13.74 -11.91 25.53
N THR A 496 13.44 -10.96 26.41
CA THR A 496 13.91 -10.99 27.80
C THR A 496 13.06 -11.93 28.66
N ASP A 497 11.77 -12.02 28.37
CA ASP A 497 10.78 -12.76 29.14
C ASP A 497 10.63 -14.23 28.68
N SER A 498 11.21 -14.60 27.53
CA SER A 498 11.20 -15.96 26.95
C SER A 498 12.52 -16.68 27.18
#